data_e665f011f19d651df36fcb37a977b880
#
_entry.id   e665f011f19d651df36fcb37a977b880
#
_cell.length_a   1.000
_cell.length_b   1.000
_cell.length_c   1.000
_cell.angle_alpha   90.00
_cell.angle_beta   90.00
_cell.angle_gamma   90.00
#
_symmetry.space_group_name_H-M   'P 1'
#
loop_
_entity.id
_entity.type
_entity.pdbx_description
1 polymer ?
#
loop_
_entity_poly.entity_id
_entity_poly.type
_entity_poly.pdbx_seq_one_letter_code
_entity_poly.pdbx_strand_id
1 'polypeptide(L)'
;MTDPIRLSKRLAEQLGCSRREAELYIEGGWVKVDGNVIEAPYYKVDDQRIELLPGATAAELPPVTLLLHKPSGDPTAADPSSAQLQLAEASHWSSDDARLTPRDRHFARQTALMPLEEHASGLIVFSQQREIIRALDDPRGKIEQEYIVEVEGEPEDGGLALLAKGIGHRGRVLPKAKASWQNETRLRIVLKAPQPGDLRQLCEAIGLQMVSCKRIRIGRLSMAKLPVGHWRFLGEHERF
;
A
#
# COMPACT_ATOMS: atom_id res chain seq x y z
N MET A 1 0.52 -45.60 8.40
CA MET A 1 0.72 -44.18 8.10
C MET A 1 -0.51 -43.72 7.37
N THR A 2 -1.27 -42.82 7.98
CA THR A 2 -2.44 -42.19 7.37
C THR A 2 -1.98 -41.18 6.34
N ASP A 3 -2.64 -41.08 5.18
CA ASP A 3 -2.29 -40.04 4.21
C ASP A 3 -2.51 -38.64 4.78
N PRO A 4 -1.55 -37.68 4.61
CA PRO A 4 -1.69 -36.33 5.15
C PRO A 4 -2.94 -35.65 4.56
N ILE A 5 -3.81 -35.16 5.44
CA ILE A 5 -5.05 -34.48 5.07
C ILE A 5 -4.95 -32.96 5.31
N ARG A 6 -5.84 -32.19 4.69
CA ARG A 6 -5.85 -30.72 4.90
C ARG A 6 -6.26 -30.38 6.34
N LEU A 7 -5.59 -29.41 6.94
CA LEU A 7 -5.87 -28.92 8.28
C LEU A 7 -7.34 -28.54 8.46
N SER A 8 -7.95 -27.85 7.47
CA SER A 8 -9.37 -27.50 7.51
C SER A 8 -10.29 -28.71 7.60
N LYS A 9 -9.94 -29.84 6.97
CA LYS A 9 -10.72 -31.07 7.06
C LYS A 9 -10.55 -31.71 8.44
N ARG A 10 -9.32 -31.83 8.93
CA ARG A 10 -9.01 -32.42 10.23
C ARG A 10 -9.66 -31.65 11.38
N LEU A 11 -9.56 -30.30 11.32
CA LEU A 11 -10.15 -29.42 12.34
C LEU A 11 -11.69 -29.49 12.35
N ALA A 12 -12.32 -29.54 11.17
CA ALA A 12 -13.77 -29.68 11.07
C ALA A 12 -14.26 -30.98 11.69
N GLU A 13 -13.56 -32.10 11.45
CA GLU A 13 -13.85 -33.40 12.07
C GLU A 13 -13.66 -33.36 13.59
N GLN A 14 -12.58 -32.74 14.09
CA GLN A 14 -12.27 -32.62 15.50
C GLN A 14 -13.27 -31.77 16.28
N LEU A 15 -13.75 -30.66 15.72
CA LEU A 15 -14.66 -29.72 16.36
C LEU A 15 -16.15 -30.03 16.09
N GLY A 16 -16.47 -30.93 15.15
CA GLY A 16 -17.83 -31.17 14.71
C GLY A 16 -18.48 -29.97 14.00
N CYS A 17 -17.68 -29.13 13.34
CA CYS A 17 -18.13 -27.93 12.65
C CYS A 17 -18.05 -28.07 11.14
N SER A 18 -18.60 -27.11 10.40
CA SER A 18 -18.49 -27.09 8.95
C SER A 18 -17.05 -26.82 8.50
N ARG A 19 -16.69 -27.27 7.31
CA ARG A 19 -15.37 -26.99 6.72
C ARG A 19 -15.11 -25.47 6.60
N ARG A 20 -16.14 -24.69 6.27
CA ARG A 20 -16.01 -23.22 6.18
C ARG A 20 -15.71 -22.59 7.54
N GLU A 21 -16.34 -23.04 8.61
CA GLU A 21 -16.01 -22.57 9.96
C GLU A 21 -14.58 -22.95 10.35
N ALA A 22 -14.15 -24.16 10.07
CA ALA A 22 -12.76 -24.57 10.29
C ALA A 22 -11.77 -23.68 9.52
N GLU A 23 -12.07 -23.35 8.27
CA GLU A 23 -11.25 -22.39 7.47
C GLU A 23 -11.20 -21.02 8.11
N LEU A 24 -12.31 -20.49 8.63
CA LEU A 24 -12.34 -19.20 9.32
C LEU A 24 -11.52 -19.18 10.60
N TYR A 25 -11.55 -20.26 11.40
CA TYR A 25 -10.67 -20.39 12.57
C TYR A 25 -9.18 -20.36 12.16
N ILE A 26 -8.82 -21.08 11.10
CA ILE A 26 -7.44 -21.15 10.63
C ILE A 26 -7.00 -19.79 10.07
N GLU A 27 -7.77 -19.20 9.15
CA GLU A 27 -7.48 -17.88 8.55
C GLU A 27 -7.43 -16.75 9.60
N GLY A 28 -8.17 -16.90 10.70
CA GLY A 28 -8.17 -15.98 11.84
C GLY A 28 -6.96 -16.13 12.77
N GLY A 29 -6.08 -17.11 12.53
CA GLY A 29 -4.90 -17.38 13.38
C GLY A 29 -5.26 -18.00 14.73
N TRP A 30 -6.38 -18.71 14.82
CA TRP A 30 -6.86 -19.34 16.04
C TRP A 30 -6.40 -20.79 16.22
N VAL A 31 -5.66 -21.34 15.24
CA VAL A 31 -5.28 -22.75 15.21
C VAL A 31 -3.78 -22.91 15.32
N LYS A 32 -3.34 -23.74 16.25
CA LYS A 32 -1.94 -24.17 16.37
C LYS A 32 -1.80 -25.62 15.92
N VAL A 33 -0.70 -25.90 15.24
CA VAL A 33 -0.22 -27.23 14.91
C VAL A 33 1.16 -27.39 15.52
N ASP A 34 1.31 -28.35 16.45
CA ASP A 34 2.54 -28.54 17.24
C ASP A 34 3.08 -27.24 17.86
N GLY A 35 2.17 -26.41 18.41
CA GLY A 35 2.50 -25.15 19.06
C GLY A 35 2.69 -23.95 18.15
N ASN A 36 2.75 -24.10 16.82
CA ASN A 36 2.89 -23.03 15.85
C ASN A 36 1.53 -22.60 15.29
N VAL A 37 1.28 -21.30 15.21
CA VAL A 37 0.06 -20.79 14.57
C VAL A 37 0.13 -21.06 13.06
N ILE A 38 -0.93 -21.67 12.51
CA ILE A 38 -1.07 -21.95 11.08
C ILE A 38 -2.29 -21.21 10.56
N GLU A 39 -2.09 -20.36 9.54
CA GLU A 39 -3.16 -19.55 8.92
C GLU A 39 -3.58 -20.09 7.54
N ALA A 40 -2.93 -21.14 7.06
CA ALA A 40 -3.21 -21.77 5.76
C ALA A 40 -4.16 -22.97 5.90
N PRO A 41 -5.44 -22.89 5.46
CA PRO A 41 -6.40 -23.99 5.57
C PRO A 41 -6.03 -25.26 4.79
N TYR A 42 -5.18 -25.11 3.77
CA TYR A 42 -4.67 -26.20 2.94
C TYR A 42 -3.42 -26.86 3.51
N TYR A 43 -2.87 -26.39 4.63
CA TYR A 43 -1.75 -27.02 5.31
C TYR A 43 -2.03 -28.50 5.56
N LYS A 44 -1.03 -29.34 5.35
CA LYS A 44 -1.17 -30.80 5.47
C LYS A 44 -0.80 -31.24 6.88
N VAL A 45 -1.67 -32.03 7.49
CA VAL A 45 -1.48 -32.63 8.82
C VAL A 45 -1.68 -34.12 8.77
N ASP A 46 -0.95 -34.84 9.63
CA ASP A 46 -1.05 -36.28 9.85
C ASP A 46 -1.34 -36.53 11.34
N ASP A 47 -0.30 -36.79 12.13
CA ASP A 47 -0.40 -37.08 13.57
C ASP A 47 -0.11 -35.86 14.49
N GLN A 48 0.07 -34.68 13.89
CA GLN A 48 0.36 -33.46 14.65
C GLN A 48 -0.79 -33.10 15.61
N ARG A 49 -0.38 -32.50 16.75
CA ARG A 49 -1.31 -31.96 17.73
C ARG A 49 -1.95 -30.66 17.22
N ILE A 50 -3.26 -30.65 17.09
CA ILE A 50 -4.04 -29.49 16.65
C ILE A 50 -4.77 -28.91 17.86
N GLU A 51 -4.56 -27.61 18.10
CA GLU A 51 -5.14 -26.89 19.23
C GLU A 51 -5.89 -25.64 18.73
N LEU A 52 -7.10 -25.43 19.26
CA LEU A 52 -7.84 -24.19 19.07
C LEU A 52 -7.55 -23.24 20.25
N LEU A 53 -7.16 -22.01 19.95
CA LEU A 53 -6.84 -21.01 20.96
C LEU A 53 -8.08 -20.54 21.71
N PRO A 54 -7.98 -20.16 22.99
CA PRO A 54 -9.10 -19.60 23.74
C PRO A 54 -9.64 -18.33 23.09
N GLY A 55 -10.98 -18.18 23.09
CA GLY A 55 -11.64 -17.03 22.47
C GLY A 55 -11.76 -17.08 20.95
N ALA A 56 -11.43 -18.21 20.33
CA ALA A 56 -11.55 -18.41 18.90
C ALA A 56 -12.95 -18.12 18.38
N THR A 57 -13.01 -17.38 17.28
CA THR A 57 -14.27 -17.07 16.59
C THR A 57 -14.16 -17.44 15.12
N ALA A 58 -15.19 -18.11 14.58
CA ALA A 58 -15.31 -18.42 13.16
C ALA A 58 -15.89 -17.21 12.40
N ALA A 59 -15.18 -16.08 12.45
CA ALA A 59 -15.59 -14.85 11.79
C ALA A 59 -14.72 -14.54 10.58
N GLU A 60 -15.32 -13.99 9.52
CA GLU A 60 -14.55 -13.49 8.39
C GLU A 60 -13.72 -12.28 8.82
N LEU A 61 -12.42 -12.31 8.46
CA LEU A 61 -11.59 -11.14 8.61
C LEU A 61 -12.09 -10.04 7.65
N PRO A 62 -12.31 -8.82 8.14
CA PRO A 62 -12.77 -7.74 7.29
C PRO A 62 -11.69 -7.39 6.24
N PRO A 63 -12.11 -6.90 5.05
CA PRO A 63 -11.17 -6.42 4.06
C PRO A 63 -10.41 -5.22 4.59
N VAL A 64 -9.10 -5.17 4.35
CA VAL A 64 -8.22 -4.11 4.84
C VAL A 64 -7.60 -3.30 3.70
N THR A 65 -7.13 -2.12 4.05
CA THR A 65 -6.26 -1.29 3.22
C THR A 65 -4.93 -1.11 3.91
N LEU A 66 -3.85 -1.33 3.17
CA LEU A 66 -2.47 -1.24 3.63
C LEU A 66 -1.78 -0.07 2.95
N LEU A 67 -0.96 0.64 3.70
CA LEU A 67 -0.21 1.80 3.28
C LEU A 67 1.27 1.47 3.37
N LEU A 68 1.98 1.53 2.25
CA LEU A 68 3.41 1.24 2.17
C LEU A 68 4.20 2.50 1.87
N HIS A 69 5.30 2.73 2.56
CA HIS A 69 6.31 3.71 2.17
C HIS A 69 7.36 3.03 1.28
N LYS A 70 7.10 3.07 -0.03
CA LYS A 70 8.00 2.53 -1.03
C LYS A 70 9.37 3.23 -1.00
N PRO A 71 10.49 2.51 -0.93
CA PRO A 71 11.81 3.09 -1.13
C PRO A 71 12.00 3.57 -2.58
N SER A 72 12.95 4.49 -2.80
CA SER A 72 13.42 4.86 -4.14
C SER A 72 14.30 3.76 -4.73
N GLY A 73 14.29 3.61 -6.05
CA GLY A 73 15.12 2.63 -6.76
C GLY A 73 14.59 1.19 -6.68
N ASP A 74 13.37 1.00 -6.19
CA ASP A 74 12.75 -0.31 -6.15
C ASP A 74 12.05 -0.62 -7.48
N PRO A 75 12.59 -1.53 -8.31
CA PRO A 75 12.02 -1.88 -9.60
C PRO A 75 10.67 -2.60 -9.48
N THR A 76 10.40 -3.19 -8.31
CA THR A 76 9.14 -3.91 -8.08
C THR A 76 7.94 -2.98 -8.00
N ALA A 77 8.16 -1.69 -7.88
CA ALA A 77 7.10 -0.69 -7.79
C ALA A 77 6.35 -0.45 -9.12
N ALA A 78 6.95 -0.78 -10.23
CA ALA A 78 6.30 -0.72 -11.54
C ALA A 78 5.31 -1.88 -11.75
N ASP A 79 5.50 -2.99 -11.03
CA ASP A 79 4.59 -4.14 -11.04
C ASP A 79 3.85 -4.23 -9.70
N PRO A 80 2.52 -3.99 -9.69
CA PRO A 80 1.70 -4.09 -8.47
C PRO A 80 1.81 -5.43 -7.75
N SER A 81 2.05 -6.52 -8.47
CA SER A 81 2.20 -7.86 -7.88
C SER A 81 3.51 -8.00 -7.11
N SER A 82 4.57 -7.36 -7.57
CA SER A 82 5.89 -7.38 -6.89
C SER A 82 5.92 -6.47 -5.67
N ALA A 83 5.23 -5.33 -5.70
CA ALA A 83 5.14 -4.45 -4.54
C ALA A 83 4.43 -5.14 -3.36
N GLN A 84 3.57 -6.10 -3.63
CA GLN A 84 2.94 -6.94 -2.61
C GLN A 84 3.97 -7.79 -1.83
N LEU A 85 5.10 -8.14 -2.43
CA LEU A 85 6.18 -8.87 -1.75
C LEU A 85 6.85 -8.05 -0.62
N GLN A 86 6.69 -6.73 -0.62
CA GLN A 86 7.18 -5.85 0.44
C GLN A 86 6.24 -5.82 1.66
N LEU A 87 5.02 -6.32 1.51
CA LEU A 87 4.04 -6.42 2.58
C LEU A 87 4.28 -7.72 3.36
N ALA A 88 5.30 -7.75 4.17
CA ALA A 88 5.60 -8.85 5.07
C ALA A 88 5.35 -8.43 6.52
N GLU A 89 5.06 -9.38 7.40
CA GLU A 89 4.86 -9.10 8.83
C GLU A 89 6.09 -8.40 9.43
N ALA A 90 7.29 -8.79 9.02
CA ALA A 90 8.54 -8.20 9.48
C ALA A 90 8.72 -6.71 9.14
N SER A 91 8.04 -6.21 8.10
CA SER A 91 8.05 -4.79 7.69
C SER A 91 6.83 -4.01 8.21
N HIS A 92 6.02 -4.61 9.06
CA HIS A 92 4.93 -3.89 9.73
C HIS A 92 5.47 -2.80 10.66
N TRP A 93 4.94 -1.58 10.56
CA TRP A 93 5.39 -0.48 11.40
C TRP A 93 4.92 -0.68 12.84
N SER A 94 5.87 -0.74 13.76
CA SER A 94 5.62 -0.99 15.20
C SER A 94 4.75 0.06 15.90
N SER A 95 4.63 1.27 15.32
CA SER A 95 3.77 2.35 15.83
C SER A 95 2.43 2.45 15.08
N ASP A 96 2.02 1.39 14.39
CA ASP A 96 0.69 1.31 13.79
C ASP A 96 -0.39 1.29 14.89
N ASP A 97 -1.30 2.25 14.84
CA ASP A 97 -2.36 2.44 15.84
C ASP A 97 -3.70 1.78 15.43
N ALA A 98 -3.74 1.10 14.31
CA ALA A 98 -4.94 0.43 13.79
C ALA A 98 -5.46 -0.71 14.68
N ARG A 99 -4.68 -1.17 15.69
CA ARG A 99 -5.02 -2.25 16.62
C ARG A 99 -5.39 -3.57 15.94
N LEU A 100 -4.92 -3.77 14.71
CA LEU A 100 -5.10 -4.99 13.96
C LEU A 100 -3.81 -5.83 14.02
N THR A 101 -3.96 -7.13 14.24
CA THR A 101 -2.85 -8.07 14.12
C THR A 101 -2.71 -8.49 12.67
N PRO A 102 -1.54 -8.37 12.03
CA PRO A 102 -1.31 -8.89 10.69
C PRO A 102 -1.71 -10.36 10.58
N ARG A 103 -2.30 -10.73 9.45
CA ARG A 103 -2.69 -12.10 9.10
C ARG A 103 -2.40 -12.35 7.63
N ASP A 104 -2.09 -13.58 7.24
CA ASP A 104 -1.85 -13.96 5.84
C ASP A 104 -2.99 -13.50 4.92
N ARG A 105 -4.22 -13.55 5.41
CA ARG A 105 -5.41 -13.09 4.70
C ARG A 105 -5.39 -11.62 4.35
N HIS A 106 -4.78 -10.78 5.18
CA HIS A 106 -4.65 -9.34 4.92
C HIS A 106 -3.71 -9.04 3.75
N PHE A 107 -2.75 -9.91 3.47
CA PHE A 107 -1.83 -9.75 2.34
C PHE A 107 -2.35 -10.37 1.04
N ALA A 108 -3.32 -11.29 1.14
CA ALA A 108 -3.88 -11.97 -0.02
C ALA A 108 -4.83 -11.06 -0.81
N ARG A 109 -4.81 -11.16 -2.16
CA ARG A 109 -5.74 -10.48 -3.06
C ARG A 109 -5.80 -8.95 -2.89
N GLN A 110 -4.70 -8.35 -2.52
CA GLN A 110 -4.56 -6.90 -2.49
C GLN A 110 -4.52 -6.33 -3.91
N THR A 111 -5.20 -5.21 -4.13
CA THR A 111 -5.08 -4.42 -5.35
C THR A 111 -4.14 -3.26 -5.08
N ALA A 112 -3.03 -3.19 -5.81
CA ALA A 112 -2.13 -2.04 -5.74
C ALA A 112 -2.74 -0.85 -6.48
N LEU A 113 -2.75 0.30 -5.83
CA LEU A 113 -3.41 1.51 -6.30
C LEU A 113 -2.41 2.67 -6.35
N MET A 114 -2.56 3.50 -7.37
CA MET A 114 -1.74 4.70 -7.54
C MET A 114 -0.24 4.38 -7.51
N PRO A 115 0.28 3.53 -8.40
CA PRO A 115 1.68 3.12 -8.41
C PRO A 115 2.61 4.33 -8.48
N LEU A 116 3.86 4.14 -8.08
CA LEU A 116 4.93 5.12 -8.21
C LEU A 116 5.96 4.62 -9.22
N GLU A 117 6.61 5.55 -9.90
CA GLU A 117 7.79 5.24 -10.73
C GLU A 117 8.91 4.63 -9.88
N GLU A 118 9.81 3.88 -10.52
CA GLU A 118 10.94 3.23 -9.85
C GLU A 118 11.75 4.20 -8.99
N HIS A 119 12.10 5.35 -9.57
CA HIS A 119 12.92 6.37 -8.90
C HIS A 119 12.17 7.19 -7.84
N ALA A 120 10.84 7.09 -7.81
CA ALA A 120 10.04 7.79 -6.82
C ALA A 120 9.95 6.98 -5.53
N SER A 121 9.92 7.69 -4.40
CA SER A 121 9.62 7.09 -3.10
C SER A 121 8.26 7.56 -2.59
N GLY A 122 7.81 6.97 -1.48
CA GLY A 122 6.65 7.47 -0.74
C GLY A 122 5.45 6.54 -0.74
N LEU A 123 4.30 7.11 -0.47
CA LEU A 123 3.08 6.38 -0.16
C LEU A 123 2.52 5.61 -1.36
N ILE A 124 2.35 4.30 -1.20
CA ILE A 124 1.54 3.43 -2.08
C ILE A 124 0.41 2.82 -1.26
N VAL A 125 -0.71 2.56 -1.92
CA VAL A 125 -1.91 1.98 -1.32
C VAL A 125 -2.17 0.60 -1.88
N PHE A 126 -2.44 -0.36 -1.01
CA PHE A 126 -2.97 -1.68 -1.36
C PHE A 126 -4.32 -1.85 -0.68
N SER A 127 -5.32 -2.36 -1.37
CA SER A 127 -6.65 -2.48 -0.79
C SER A 127 -7.39 -3.73 -1.25
N GLN A 128 -8.13 -4.30 -0.32
CA GLN A 128 -9.17 -5.31 -0.56
C GLN A 128 -10.58 -4.66 -0.57
N GLN A 129 -10.68 -3.38 -0.17
CA GLN A 129 -11.95 -2.66 -0.02
C GLN A 129 -12.39 -2.08 -1.36
N ARG A 130 -13.48 -2.61 -1.92
CA ARG A 130 -13.99 -2.23 -3.24
C ARG A 130 -14.27 -0.74 -3.39
N GLU A 131 -14.70 -0.08 -2.33
CA GLU A 131 -15.01 1.35 -2.31
C GLU A 131 -13.73 2.19 -2.50
N ILE A 132 -12.67 1.83 -1.78
CA ILE A 132 -11.36 2.48 -1.90
C ILE A 132 -10.77 2.23 -3.29
N ILE A 133 -10.83 0.98 -3.76
CA ILE A 133 -10.36 0.62 -5.10
C ILE A 133 -11.05 1.50 -6.16
N ARG A 134 -12.38 1.59 -6.14
CA ARG A 134 -13.13 2.42 -7.09
C ARG A 134 -12.80 3.91 -6.98
N ALA A 135 -12.58 4.40 -5.76
CA ALA A 135 -12.28 5.82 -5.54
C ALA A 135 -10.88 6.20 -6.04
N LEU A 136 -9.88 5.33 -5.83
CA LEU A 136 -8.49 5.60 -6.21
C LEU A 136 -8.17 5.24 -7.66
N ASP A 137 -8.92 4.31 -8.26
CA ASP A 137 -8.78 3.87 -9.65
C ASP A 137 -9.71 4.66 -10.61
N ASP A 138 -10.38 5.72 -10.14
CA ASP A 138 -11.26 6.54 -10.99
C ASP A 138 -10.44 7.25 -12.09
N PRO A 139 -10.67 6.93 -13.37
CA PRO A 139 -9.93 7.51 -14.49
C PRO A 139 -10.09 9.04 -14.62
N ARG A 140 -11.09 9.62 -13.96
CA ARG A 140 -11.26 11.08 -13.89
C ARG A 140 -10.22 11.76 -13.00
N GLY A 141 -9.44 11.00 -12.25
CA GLY A 141 -8.28 11.47 -11.51
C GLY A 141 -8.53 12.63 -10.56
N LYS A 142 -9.65 12.60 -9.80
CA LYS A 142 -10.06 13.73 -8.95
C LYS A 142 -9.20 13.91 -7.70
N ILE A 143 -8.47 12.87 -7.29
CA ILE A 143 -7.72 12.85 -6.04
C ILE A 143 -6.40 13.58 -6.20
N GLU A 144 -6.17 14.58 -5.36
CA GLU A 144 -4.91 15.30 -5.30
C GLU A 144 -3.80 14.43 -4.71
N GLN A 145 -2.64 14.52 -5.30
CA GLN A 145 -1.42 13.89 -4.80
C GLN A 145 -0.40 14.97 -4.52
N GLU A 146 0.31 14.82 -3.41
CA GLU A 146 1.32 15.78 -2.98
C GLU A 146 2.68 15.13 -2.91
N TYR A 147 3.64 15.80 -3.51
CA TYR A 147 5.03 15.36 -3.61
C TYR A 147 5.98 16.39 -3.04
N ILE A 148 7.04 15.91 -2.41
CA ILE A 148 8.26 16.68 -2.19
C ILE A 148 9.24 16.27 -3.27
N VAL A 149 9.68 17.24 -4.05
CA VAL A 149 10.59 17.04 -5.17
C VAL A 149 11.88 17.79 -4.87
N GLU A 150 12.99 17.08 -4.84
CA GLU A 150 14.32 17.67 -4.72
C GLU A 150 14.81 18.05 -6.11
N VAL A 151 15.30 19.27 -6.24
CA VAL A 151 15.67 19.86 -7.54
C VAL A 151 17.02 20.55 -7.47
N GLU A 152 17.67 20.64 -8.63
CA GLU A 152 18.85 21.43 -8.90
C GLU A 152 18.55 22.48 -9.98
N GLY A 153 19.32 23.57 -10.00
CA GLY A 153 19.17 24.69 -10.92
C GLY A 153 18.39 25.86 -10.31
N GLU A 154 18.20 26.88 -11.12
CA GLU A 154 17.42 28.08 -10.77
C GLU A 154 16.14 28.11 -11.62
N PRO A 155 14.96 28.32 -11.01
CA PRO A 155 13.73 28.37 -11.77
C PRO A 155 13.67 29.63 -12.62
N GLU A 156 13.07 29.54 -13.80
CA GLU A 156 12.73 30.70 -14.61
C GLU A 156 11.79 31.66 -13.85
N ASP A 157 11.91 32.95 -14.10
CA ASP A 157 11.07 33.97 -13.48
C ASP A 157 9.57 33.68 -13.71
N GLY A 158 8.82 33.59 -12.62
CA GLY A 158 7.40 33.26 -12.66
C GLY A 158 7.08 31.79 -12.97
N GLY A 159 8.07 30.90 -13.05
CA GLY A 159 7.92 29.48 -13.40
C GLY A 159 6.88 28.76 -12.57
N LEU A 160 6.88 28.95 -11.24
CA LEU A 160 5.88 28.32 -10.36
C LEU A 160 4.42 28.74 -10.70
N ALA A 161 4.23 29.99 -11.12
CA ALA A 161 2.91 30.49 -11.52
C ALA A 161 2.44 29.89 -12.85
N LEU A 162 3.37 29.53 -13.75
CA LEU A 162 3.08 28.83 -14.99
C LEU A 162 2.58 27.41 -14.73
N LEU A 163 3.15 26.69 -13.78
CA LEU A 163 2.68 25.35 -13.41
C LEU A 163 1.21 25.33 -12.97
N ALA A 164 0.77 26.37 -12.26
CA ALA A 164 -0.62 26.48 -11.79
C ALA A 164 -1.61 26.74 -12.96
N LYS A 165 -1.17 27.42 -14.00
CA LYS A 165 -2.00 27.69 -15.19
C LYS A 165 -2.06 26.51 -16.16
N GLY A 166 -1.07 25.64 -16.12
CA GLY A 166 -0.78 24.58 -17.08
C GLY A 166 0.22 25.07 -18.11
N ILE A 167 1.18 24.26 -18.43
CA ILE A 167 2.29 24.56 -19.34
C ILE A 167 2.39 23.51 -20.44
N GLY A 168 2.68 23.98 -21.65
CA GLY A 168 3.05 23.11 -22.77
C GLY A 168 4.55 22.81 -22.69
N HIS A 169 4.91 21.54 -22.75
CA HIS A 169 6.31 21.10 -22.78
C HIS A 169 6.46 19.94 -23.76
N ARG A 170 7.46 20.04 -24.66
CA ARG A 170 7.77 19.00 -25.66
C ARG A 170 6.52 18.50 -26.46
N GLY A 171 5.63 19.43 -26.84
CA GLY A 171 4.43 19.12 -27.63
C GLY A 171 3.26 18.52 -26.84
N ARG A 172 3.34 18.45 -25.52
CA ARG A 172 2.30 17.96 -24.62
C ARG A 172 1.90 19.05 -23.63
N VAL A 173 0.61 19.10 -23.29
CA VAL A 173 0.14 19.92 -22.17
C VAL A 173 0.27 19.12 -20.88
N LEU A 174 1.07 19.65 -19.96
CA LEU A 174 1.30 19.03 -18.65
C LEU A 174 0.12 19.31 -17.70
N PRO A 175 -0.12 18.45 -16.70
CA PRO A 175 -1.17 18.67 -15.71
C PRO A 175 -0.91 19.95 -14.92
N LYS A 176 -1.98 20.67 -14.59
CA LYS A 176 -1.87 21.83 -13.70
C LYS A 176 -1.39 21.39 -12.33
N ALA A 177 -0.39 22.08 -11.82
CA ALA A 177 0.22 21.76 -10.54
C ALA A 177 0.39 23.03 -9.67
N LYS A 178 0.02 22.95 -8.40
CA LYS A 178 0.36 23.96 -7.43
C LYS A 178 1.76 23.63 -6.88
N ALA A 179 2.68 24.57 -6.96
CA ALA A 179 4.02 24.39 -6.46
C ALA A 179 4.41 25.51 -5.51
N SER A 180 5.19 25.17 -4.49
CA SER A 180 5.76 26.13 -3.55
C SER A 180 7.11 25.63 -3.03
N TRP A 181 8.02 26.52 -2.76
CA TRP A 181 9.29 26.17 -2.14
C TRP A 181 9.09 25.74 -0.68
N GLN A 182 9.67 24.62 -0.30
CA GLN A 182 9.77 24.17 1.07
C GLN A 182 11.10 24.65 1.71
N ASN A 183 12.15 24.67 0.90
CA ASN A 183 13.45 25.22 1.18
C ASN A 183 14.16 25.53 -0.17
N GLU A 184 15.46 25.82 -0.15
CA GLU A 184 16.25 26.22 -1.33
C GLU A 184 16.32 25.14 -2.43
N THR A 185 16.20 23.85 -2.09
CA THR A 185 16.37 22.73 -3.02
C THR A 185 15.13 21.84 -3.14
N ARG A 186 14.04 22.12 -2.38
CA ARG A 186 12.87 21.26 -2.37
C ARG A 186 11.59 22.01 -2.70
N LEU A 187 10.91 21.50 -3.70
CA LEU A 187 9.57 21.92 -4.09
C LEU A 187 8.52 20.99 -3.51
N ARG A 188 7.48 21.58 -2.98
CA ARG A 188 6.22 20.90 -2.70
C ARG A 188 5.31 21.07 -3.91
N ILE A 189 4.94 19.96 -4.56
CA ILE A 189 4.10 19.95 -5.75
C ILE A 189 2.81 19.19 -5.45
N VAL A 190 1.66 19.82 -5.76
CA VAL A 190 0.33 19.23 -5.63
C VAL A 190 -0.34 19.20 -6.98
N LEU A 191 -0.74 18.02 -7.44
CA LEU A 191 -1.40 17.84 -8.72
C LEU A 191 -2.38 16.66 -8.69
N LYS A 192 -3.21 16.53 -9.73
CA LYS A 192 -4.17 15.43 -9.91
C LYS A 192 -3.74 14.54 -11.06
N ALA A 193 -3.95 13.23 -10.89
CA ALA A 193 -3.72 12.21 -11.92
C ALA A 193 -2.38 12.35 -12.67
N PRO A 194 -1.23 12.48 -11.97
CA PRO A 194 0.06 12.53 -12.65
C PRO A 194 0.28 11.25 -13.46
N GLN A 195 0.78 11.42 -14.69
CA GLN A 195 1.28 10.32 -15.49
C GLN A 195 2.78 10.12 -15.25
N PRO A 196 3.32 8.94 -15.53
CA PRO A 196 4.76 8.71 -15.47
C PRO A 196 5.54 9.79 -16.24
N GLY A 197 6.56 10.37 -15.59
CA GLY A 197 7.39 11.45 -16.13
C GLY A 197 6.82 12.85 -15.96
N ASP A 198 5.57 13.06 -15.56
CA ASP A 198 4.98 14.40 -15.43
C ASP A 198 5.74 15.29 -14.46
N LEU A 199 6.11 14.77 -13.29
CA LEU A 199 6.85 15.56 -12.29
C LEU A 199 8.19 16.05 -12.83
N ARG A 200 8.93 15.17 -13.52
CA ARG A 200 10.19 15.54 -14.16
C ARG A 200 9.97 16.63 -15.22
N GLN A 201 9.00 16.43 -16.11
CA GLN A 201 8.69 17.40 -17.16
C GLN A 201 8.20 18.74 -16.62
N LEU A 202 7.45 18.75 -15.51
CA LEU A 202 7.04 19.98 -14.82
C LEU A 202 8.25 20.77 -14.30
N CYS A 203 9.23 20.08 -13.71
CA CYS A 203 10.48 20.72 -13.28
C CYS A 203 11.28 21.26 -14.47
N GLU A 204 11.49 20.45 -15.50
CA GLU A 204 12.21 20.84 -16.72
C GLU A 204 11.57 22.06 -17.41
N ALA A 205 10.23 22.12 -17.43
CA ALA A 205 9.49 23.20 -18.05
C ALA A 205 9.68 24.57 -17.40
N ILE A 206 10.24 24.61 -16.20
CA ILE A 206 10.56 25.84 -15.46
C ILE A 206 12.05 26.00 -15.18
N GLY A 207 12.91 25.27 -15.91
CA GLY A 207 14.37 25.39 -15.84
C GLY A 207 15.03 24.60 -14.69
N LEU A 208 14.29 23.70 -14.02
CA LEU A 208 14.79 22.88 -12.92
C LEU A 208 15.08 21.44 -13.35
N GLN A 209 16.07 20.83 -12.74
CA GLN A 209 16.36 19.41 -12.88
C GLN A 209 15.86 18.65 -11.64
N MET A 210 14.99 17.67 -11.82
CA MET A 210 14.51 16.81 -10.74
C MET A 210 15.60 15.79 -10.35
N VAL A 211 16.00 15.81 -9.07
CA VAL A 211 16.95 14.85 -8.47
C VAL A 211 16.20 13.67 -7.86
N SER A 212 15.19 13.94 -7.05
CA SER A 212 14.37 12.92 -6.40
C SER A 212 12.94 13.38 -6.21
N CYS A 213 12.02 12.44 -6.02
CA CYS A 213 10.65 12.77 -5.64
C CYS A 213 10.08 11.78 -4.63
N LYS A 214 9.24 12.28 -3.73
CA LYS A 214 8.60 11.52 -2.68
C LYS A 214 7.13 11.90 -2.55
N ARG A 215 6.21 10.94 -2.75
CA ARG A 215 4.78 11.18 -2.53
C ARG A 215 4.46 11.09 -1.04
N ILE A 216 4.01 12.20 -0.46
CA ILE A 216 3.76 12.34 0.99
C ILE A 216 2.27 12.35 1.34
N ARG A 217 1.35 12.54 0.35
CA ARG A 217 -0.09 12.60 0.58
C ARG A 217 -0.88 12.13 -0.63
N ILE A 218 -1.98 11.46 -0.39
CA ILE A 218 -3.01 11.09 -1.37
C ILE A 218 -4.35 11.55 -0.82
N GLY A 219 -5.03 12.48 -1.52
CA GLY A 219 -6.26 13.10 -1.02
C GLY A 219 -6.04 13.78 0.34
N ARG A 220 -6.74 13.31 1.35
CA ARG A 220 -6.59 13.77 2.74
C ARG A 220 -5.59 12.93 3.54
N LEU A 221 -5.22 11.76 3.04
CA LEU A 221 -4.35 10.82 3.72
C LEU A 221 -2.89 11.24 3.60
N SER A 222 -2.28 11.58 4.73
CA SER A 222 -0.84 11.84 4.84
C SER A 222 -0.07 10.56 5.12
N MET A 223 1.13 10.46 4.58
CA MET A 223 2.07 9.38 4.92
C MET A 223 2.52 9.45 6.39
N ALA A 224 2.43 10.62 7.00
CA ALA A 224 2.89 10.89 8.37
C ALA A 224 4.35 10.48 8.59
N LYS A 225 4.62 9.72 9.66
CA LYS A 225 5.97 9.27 10.05
C LYS A 225 6.26 7.83 9.60
N LEU A 226 5.49 7.27 8.67
CA LEU A 226 5.70 5.90 8.19
C LEU A 226 7.14 5.75 7.64
N PRO A 227 7.98 4.88 8.23
CA PRO A 227 9.37 4.75 7.82
C PRO A 227 9.48 4.12 6.41
N VAL A 228 10.60 4.37 5.73
CA VAL A 228 10.88 3.77 4.42
C VAL A 228 10.91 2.24 4.52
N GLY A 229 10.29 1.56 3.58
CA GLY A 229 10.21 0.10 3.54
C GLY A 229 9.23 -0.51 4.55
N HIS A 230 8.52 0.31 5.31
CA HIS A 230 7.52 -0.17 6.26
C HIS A 230 6.11 0.08 5.73
N TRP A 231 5.19 -0.73 6.21
CA TRP A 231 3.76 -0.59 5.94
C TRP A 231 2.95 -0.54 7.24
N ARG A 232 1.74 -0.01 7.14
CA ARG A 232 0.74 0.01 8.21
C ARG A 232 -0.66 -0.19 7.64
N PHE A 233 -1.61 -0.48 8.49
CA PHE A 233 -3.02 -0.43 8.12
C PHE A 233 -3.50 1.03 7.91
N LEU A 234 -4.54 1.20 7.09
CA LEU A 234 -5.31 2.44 7.06
C LEU A 234 -6.10 2.54 8.37
N GLY A 235 -5.90 3.62 9.09
CA GLY A 235 -6.58 3.86 10.35
C GLY A 235 -8.10 4.04 10.18
N GLU A 236 -8.87 3.71 11.20
CA GLU A 236 -10.34 3.74 11.16
C GLU A 236 -10.92 5.12 10.79
N HIS A 237 -10.25 6.20 11.19
CA HIS A 237 -10.67 7.58 10.94
C HIS A 237 -10.02 8.20 9.71
N GLU A 238 -9.08 7.53 9.06
CA GLU A 238 -8.39 8.03 7.88
C GLU A 238 -9.25 7.86 6.62
N ARG A 239 -9.15 8.82 5.71
CA ARG A 239 -9.85 8.83 4.40
C ARG A 239 -8.95 9.46 3.35
N PHE A 240 -9.19 9.09 2.09
CA PHE A 240 -8.53 9.66 0.91
C PHE A 240 -9.19 10.95 0.43
#